data_9aa56e46a7a41be04939a08e0f2332b5
#
_entry.id   9aa56e46a7a41be04939a08e0f2332b5
#
_cell.length_a   1.000
_cell.length_b   1.000
_cell.length_c   1.000
_cell.angle_alpha   90.00
_cell.angle_beta   90.00
_cell.angle_gamma   90.00
#
_symmetry.space_group_name_H-M   'P 1'
#
loop_
_entity.id
_entity.type
_entity.pdbx_description
1 polymer ?
#
loop_
_entity_poly.entity_id
_entity_poly.type
_entity_poly.pdbx_seq_one_letter_code
_entity_poly.pdbx_strand_id
1 'polypeptide(L)'
;AKQLGRNRVISFEEEQSRVSDYKLQRTQTQQDLESALASERFVLRAQPIVQTAIGDRSNSTLHYELLLGLLNKDGSVSSPEEFIQSAERYGFMTLVDRWVVREAFTWISRLMDEQKVVPHLAINLSGASVTDNSFMEYLLEQFSEFGVGTSRLCFEITETGTISNLVKASDFVRAFRNIGCKFSIDDFGTG
;
A
#
# COMPACT_ATOMS: atom_id res chain seq x y z
N ALA A 1 26.37 0.49 -12.71
CA ALA A 1 27.50 0.00 -11.88
C ALA A 1 27.27 0.17 -10.37
N LYS A 2 26.59 1.21 -9.91
CA LYS A 2 26.36 1.45 -8.47
C LYS A 2 25.34 0.52 -7.80
N GLN A 3 24.39 -0.02 -8.54
CA GLN A 3 23.31 -0.88 -8.02
C GLN A 3 23.65 -2.38 -7.91
N LEU A 4 24.78 -2.82 -8.41
CA LEU A 4 25.16 -4.24 -8.50
C LEU A 4 26.50 -4.60 -7.83
N GLY A 5 26.95 -3.82 -6.86
CA GLY A 5 28.23 -4.04 -6.19
C GLY A 5 29.37 -3.23 -6.83
N ARG A 6 30.20 -2.63 -5.99
CA ARG A 6 31.38 -1.87 -6.37
C ARG A 6 32.45 -2.84 -6.87
N ASN A 7 33.27 -2.43 -7.85
CA ASN A 7 34.42 -3.16 -8.37
C ASN A 7 34.13 -4.18 -9.52
N ARG A 8 33.31 -3.77 -10.50
CA ARG A 8 33.05 -4.58 -11.69
C ARG A 8 33.19 -3.75 -12.96
N VAL A 9 33.93 -4.26 -13.94
CA VAL A 9 33.98 -3.71 -15.31
C VAL A 9 32.86 -4.38 -16.09
N ILE A 10 32.02 -3.58 -16.72
CA ILE A 10 30.88 -4.02 -17.55
C ILE A 10 31.16 -3.49 -18.95
N SER A 11 31.03 -4.31 -19.99
CA SER A 11 31.15 -3.85 -21.37
C SER A 11 29.92 -2.99 -21.76
N PHE A 12 30.10 -2.14 -22.75
CA PHE A 12 28.99 -1.28 -23.26
C PHE A 12 27.81 -2.12 -23.79
N GLU A 13 28.10 -3.25 -24.42
CA GLU A 13 27.08 -4.18 -24.93
C GLU A 13 26.29 -4.85 -23.81
N GLU A 14 26.96 -5.26 -22.72
CA GLU A 14 26.28 -5.81 -21.53
C GLU A 14 25.41 -4.77 -20.83
N GLU A 15 25.83 -3.51 -20.81
CA GLU A 15 25.03 -2.41 -20.23
C GLU A 15 23.81 -2.11 -21.09
N GLN A 16 23.94 -2.10 -22.41
CA GLN A 16 22.80 -1.93 -23.35
C GLN A 16 21.80 -3.09 -23.24
N SER A 17 22.27 -4.34 -23.19
CA SER A 17 21.40 -5.51 -23.00
C SER A 17 20.61 -5.41 -21.71
N ARG A 18 21.25 -5.07 -20.60
CA ARG A 18 20.59 -4.90 -19.29
C ARG A 18 19.56 -3.78 -19.26
N VAL A 19 19.85 -2.65 -19.91
CA VAL A 19 18.89 -1.54 -20.03
C VAL A 19 17.67 -1.98 -20.86
N SER A 20 17.88 -2.77 -21.91
CA SER A 20 16.81 -3.32 -22.73
C SER A 20 15.97 -4.31 -21.93
N ASP A 21 16.60 -5.24 -21.22
CA ASP A 21 15.93 -6.23 -20.38
C ASP A 21 15.13 -5.57 -19.24
N TYR A 22 15.70 -4.55 -18.59
CA TYR A 22 14.99 -3.79 -17.56
C TYR A 22 13.77 -3.09 -18.12
N LYS A 23 13.87 -2.45 -19.29
CA LYS A 23 12.74 -1.79 -19.94
C LYS A 23 11.64 -2.79 -20.31
N LEU A 24 12.02 -3.95 -20.85
CA LEU A 24 11.08 -5.01 -21.22
C LEU A 24 10.33 -5.53 -19.98
N GLN A 25 11.07 -5.86 -18.92
CA GLN A 25 10.48 -6.34 -17.67
C GLN A 25 9.58 -5.29 -17.00
N ARG A 26 9.99 -4.02 -17.02
CA ARG A 26 9.15 -2.92 -16.52
C ARG A 26 7.85 -2.80 -17.30
N THR A 27 7.92 -2.88 -18.64
CA THR A 27 6.72 -2.83 -19.48
C THR A 27 5.81 -4.03 -19.21
N GLN A 28 6.37 -5.22 -19.05
CA GLN A 28 5.61 -6.42 -18.73
C GLN A 28 4.93 -6.29 -17.36
N THR A 29 5.66 -5.84 -16.32
CA THR A 29 5.08 -5.60 -14.99
C THR A 29 3.95 -4.58 -15.04
N GLN A 30 4.10 -3.50 -15.82
CA GLN A 30 3.03 -2.52 -15.99
C GLN A 30 1.78 -3.14 -16.62
N GLN A 31 1.95 -3.93 -17.70
CA GLN A 31 0.85 -4.60 -18.38
C GLN A 31 0.15 -5.63 -17.44
N ASP A 32 0.94 -6.37 -16.67
CA ASP A 32 0.41 -7.35 -15.71
C ASP A 32 -0.38 -6.65 -14.61
N LEU A 33 0.09 -5.48 -14.12
CA LEU A 33 -0.61 -4.64 -13.15
C LEU A 33 -1.92 -4.11 -13.73
N GLU A 34 -1.88 -3.48 -14.91
CA GLU A 34 -3.06 -2.95 -15.58
C GLU A 34 -4.09 -4.05 -15.86
N SER A 35 -3.62 -5.23 -16.28
CA SER A 35 -4.47 -6.41 -16.48
C SER A 35 -5.07 -6.91 -15.18
N ALA A 36 -4.31 -6.97 -14.09
CA ALA A 36 -4.79 -7.42 -12.79
C ALA A 36 -5.84 -6.44 -12.21
N LEU A 37 -5.64 -5.13 -12.39
CA LEU A 37 -6.61 -4.11 -12.01
C LEU A 37 -7.89 -4.20 -12.85
N ALA A 38 -7.77 -4.33 -14.18
CA ALA A 38 -8.90 -4.38 -15.10
C ALA A 38 -9.73 -5.68 -14.97
N SER A 39 -9.11 -6.78 -14.57
CA SER A 39 -9.75 -8.09 -14.41
C SER A 39 -10.21 -8.40 -12.98
N GLU A 40 -10.24 -7.40 -12.11
CA GLU A 40 -10.66 -7.53 -10.70
C GLU A 40 -9.94 -8.67 -9.94
N ARG A 41 -8.68 -8.91 -10.29
CA ARG A 41 -7.88 -9.97 -9.66
C ARG A 41 -7.34 -9.58 -8.30
N PHE A 42 -7.25 -8.31 -7.99
CA PHE A 42 -6.92 -7.86 -6.66
C PHE A 42 -8.14 -7.97 -5.74
N VAL A 43 -7.90 -8.42 -4.53
CA VAL A 43 -8.91 -8.49 -3.47
C VAL A 43 -8.32 -7.96 -2.17
N LEU A 44 -9.13 -7.30 -1.35
CA LEU A 44 -8.76 -6.96 0.01
C LEU A 44 -9.32 -8.01 0.98
N ARG A 45 -8.46 -8.49 1.87
CA ARG A 45 -8.85 -9.33 2.99
C ARG A 45 -8.76 -8.50 4.26
N ALA A 46 -9.78 -8.57 5.10
CA ALA A 46 -9.80 -7.92 6.40
C ALA A 46 -9.37 -8.93 7.48
N GLN A 47 -8.17 -8.76 8.03
CA GLN A 47 -7.67 -9.58 9.14
C GLN A 47 -8.02 -8.89 10.46
N PRO A 48 -8.74 -9.54 11.38
CA PRO A 48 -9.13 -8.91 12.63
C PRO A 48 -7.93 -8.71 13.55
N ILE A 49 -7.82 -7.50 14.11
CA ILE A 49 -6.86 -7.16 15.17
C ILE A 49 -7.61 -7.27 16.49
N VAL A 50 -7.22 -8.21 17.34
CA VAL A 50 -7.89 -8.50 18.61
C VAL A 50 -7.07 -7.95 19.77
N GLN A 51 -7.73 -7.14 20.61
CA GLN A 51 -7.13 -6.67 21.84
C GLN A 51 -7.00 -7.82 22.87
N THR A 52 -5.79 -8.08 23.34
CA THR A 52 -5.47 -9.19 24.26
C THR A 52 -5.60 -8.79 25.75
N ALA A 53 -5.86 -7.50 26.06
CA ALA A 53 -6.00 -7.04 27.44
C ALA A 53 -7.24 -7.67 28.13
N ILE A 54 -7.03 -8.14 29.36
CA ILE A 54 -8.08 -8.65 30.22
C ILE A 54 -8.90 -7.47 30.73
N GLY A 55 -10.01 -7.19 30.05
CA GLY A 55 -10.95 -6.10 30.38
C GLY A 55 -12.31 -6.35 29.77
N ASP A 56 -13.28 -5.52 30.16
CA ASP A 56 -14.66 -5.61 29.68
C ASP A 56 -14.73 -5.55 28.15
N ARG A 57 -15.13 -6.68 27.54
CA ARG A 57 -15.27 -6.83 26.07
C ARG A 57 -16.54 -6.19 25.51
N SER A 58 -17.36 -5.56 26.37
CA SER A 58 -18.67 -5.01 25.98
C SER A 58 -18.59 -3.82 25.01
N ASN A 59 -17.39 -3.25 24.80
CA ASN A 59 -17.18 -2.06 23.99
C ASN A 59 -16.01 -2.22 22.98
N SER A 60 -15.72 -3.46 22.54
CA SER A 60 -14.62 -3.69 21.58
C SER A 60 -14.98 -3.12 20.20
N THR A 61 -14.37 -2.00 19.84
CA THR A 61 -14.41 -1.46 18.49
C THR A 61 -13.76 -2.48 17.54
N LEU A 62 -14.39 -2.75 16.40
CA LEU A 62 -13.83 -3.64 15.39
C LEU A 62 -12.60 -2.99 14.75
N HIS A 63 -11.49 -3.72 14.76
CA HIS A 63 -10.25 -3.31 14.11
C HIS A 63 -9.82 -4.39 13.11
N TYR A 64 -9.45 -3.98 11.91
CA TYR A 64 -8.95 -4.88 10.88
C TYR A 64 -7.71 -4.29 10.22
N GLU A 65 -6.75 -5.13 9.89
CA GLU A 65 -5.72 -4.84 8.92
C GLU A 65 -6.20 -5.28 7.54
N LEU A 66 -6.03 -4.41 6.55
CA LEU A 66 -6.36 -4.72 5.16
C LEU A 66 -5.13 -5.26 4.44
N LEU A 67 -5.24 -6.51 4.03
CA LEU A 67 -4.19 -7.23 3.33
C LEU A 67 -4.59 -7.44 1.86
N LEU A 68 -3.70 -7.01 0.96
CA LEU A 68 -3.86 -7.27 -0.46
C LEU A 68 -3.76 -8.78 -0.72
N GLY A 69 -4.60 -9.29 -1.59
CA GLY A 69 -4.57 -10.64 -2.08
C GLY A 69 -4.72 -10.67 -3.60
N LEU A 70 -4.31 -11.77 -4.21
CA LEU A 70 -4.44 -12.00 -5.63
C LEU A 70 -5.36 -13.19 -5.89
N LEU A 71 -6.49 -12.95 -6.55
CA LEU A 71 -7.45 -13.97 -6.92
C LEU A 71 -6.92 -14.82 -8.07
N ASN A 72 -6.80 -16.10 -7.86
CA ASN A 72 -6.37 -17.09 -8.84
C ASN A 72 -7.57 -17.57 -9.68
N LYS A 73 -7.26 -18.20 -10.83
CA LYS A 73 -8.30 -18.72 -11.74
C LYS A 73 -9.18 -19.81 -11.13
N ASP A 74 -8.68 -20.51 -10.11
CA ASP A 74 -9.42 -21.54 -9.37
C ASP A 74 -10.28 -20.98 -8.23
N GLY A 75 -10.31 -19.66 -8.04
CA GLY A 75 -11.02 -18.96 -6.98
C GLY A 75 -10.28 -18.89 -5.65
N SER A 76 -9.08 -19.47 -5.55
CA SER A 76 -8.22 -19.31 -4.36
C SER A 76 -7.59 -17.91 -4.32
N VAL A 77 -7.23 -17.45 -3.12
CA VAL A 77 -6.52 -16.18 -2.92
C VAL A 77 -5.10 -16.49 -2.47
N SER A 78 -4.12 -16.01 -3.24
CA SER A 78 -2.69 -16.12 -2.92
C SER A 78 -2.13 -14.80 -2.38
N SER A 79 -0.95 -14.89 -1.74
CA SER A 79 -0.15 -13.71 -1.41
C SER A 79 0.33 -13.04 -2.71
N PRO A 80 0.30 -11.71 -2.80
CA PRO A 80 0.80 -10.98 -3.97
C PRO A 80 2.29 -10.67 -3.88
N GLU A 81 3.07 -11.36 -3.06
CA GLU A 81 4.48 -11.01 -2.74
C GLU A 81 5.35 -10.78 -3.97
N GLU A 82 5.38 -11.71 -4.93
CA GLU A 82 6.17 -11.58 -6.16
C GLU A 82 5.72 -10.37 -6.99
N PHE A 83 4.43 -10.13 -6.99
CA PHE A 83 3.83 -9.00 -7.68
C PHE A 83 4.21 -7.67 -7.00
N ILE A 84 4.14 -7.60 -5.68
CA ILE A 84 4.54 -6.43 -4.87
C ILE A 84 6.02 -6.13 -5.09
N GLN A 85 6.90 -7.13 -4.98
CA GLN A 85 8.33 -6.97 -5.23
C GLN A 85 8.62 -6.44 -6.64
N SER A 86 7.87 -6.90 -7.64
CA SER A 86 7.99 -6.39 -9.01
C SER A 86 7.49 -4.95 -9.12
N ALA A 87 6.35 -4.63 -8.51
CA ALA A 87 5.80 -3.28 -8.49
C ALA A 87 6.74 -2.29 -7.78
N GLU A 88 7.35 -2.67 -6.66
CA GLU A 88 8.37 -1.89 -5.96
C GLU A 88 9.59 -1.65 -6.84
N ARG A 89 10.14 -2.72 -7.42
CA ARG A 89 11.34 -2.67 -8.26
C ARG A 89 11.19 -1.75 -9.46
N TYR A 90 10.00 -1.69 -10.05
CA TYR A 90 9.74 -0.91 -11.26
C TYR A 90 8.99 0.41 -11.00
N GLY A 91 8.68 0.72 -9.73
CA GLY A 91 8.11 2.01 -9.33
C GLY A 91 6.60 2.13 -9.57
N PHE A 92 5.85 1.04 -9.43
CA PHE A 92 4.40 1.00 -9.63
C PHE A 92 3.58 0.92 -8.35
N MET A 93 4.23 0.94 -7.17
CA MET A 93 3.53 0.81 -5.89
C MET A 93 2.46 1.88 -5.66
N THR A 94 2.68 3.11 -6.12
CA THR A 94 1.68 4.18 -5.99
C THR A 94 0.34 3.83 -6.67
N LEU A 95 0.37 3.06 -7.77
CA LEU A 95 -0.86 2.59 -8.42
C LEU A 95 -1.57 1.52 -7.58
N VAL A 96 -0.80 0.62 -6.98
CA VAL A 96 -1.33 -0.42 -6.06
C VAL A 96 -1.96 0.24 -4.84
N ASP A 97 -1.27 1.18 -4.20
CA ASP A 97 -1.75 1.86 -3.00
C ASP A 97 -3.00 2.71 -3.28
N ARG A 98 -3.08 3.36 -4.45
CA ARG A 98 -4.30 4.06 -4.90
C ARG A 98 -5.48 3.10 -5.00
N TRP A 99 -5.29 1.93 -5.58
CA TRP A 99 -6.33 0.92 -5.67
C TRP A 99 -6.76 0.44 -4.29
N VAL A 100 -5.82 0.11 -3.41
CA VAL A 100 -6.11 -0.33 -2.03
C VAL A 100 -6.93 0.71 -1.26
N VAL A 101 -6.54 1.98 -1.32
CA VAL A 101 -7.26 3.08 -0.66
C VAL A 101 -8.69 3.18 -1.20
N ARG A 102 -8.86 3.17 -2.54
CA ARG A 102 -10.18 3.28 -3.15
C ARG A 102 -11.09 2.12 -2.76
N GLU A 103 -10.60 0.89 -2.79
CA GLU A 103 -11.38 -0.29 -2.37
C GLU A 103 -11.74 -0.27 -0.89
N ALA A 104 -10.80 0.13 -0.02
CA ALA A 104 -11.05 0.31 1.40
C ALA A 104 -12.15 1.34 1.66
N PHE A 105 -12.09 2.48 0.99
CA PHE A 105 -13.07 3.57 1.16
C PHE A 105 -14.43 3.21 0.56
N THR A 106 -14.45 2.50 -0.57
CA THR A 106 -15.67 1.94 -1.15
C THR A 106 -16.35 0.97 -0.17
N TRP A 107 -15.58 0.10 0.49
CA TRP A 107 -16.12 -0.79 1.51
C TRP A 107 -16.68 -0.04 2.71
N ILE A 108 -15.96 0.97 3.23
CA ILE A 108 -16.45 1.82 4.33
C ILE A 108 -17.76 2.53 3.94
N SER A 109 -17.79 3.16 2.75
CA SER A 109 -18.97 3.87 2.28
C SER A 109 -20.19 2.95 2.19
N ARG A 110 -20.00 1.72 1.69
CA ARG A 110 -21.07 0.72 1.67
C ARG A 110 -21.57 0.36 3.07
N LEU A 111 -20.67 0.19 4.05
CA LEU A 111 -21.07 -0.06 5.44
C LEU A 111 -21.86 1.12 6.02
N MET A 112 -21.49 2.36 5.69
CA MET A 112 -22.21 3.56 6.12
C MET A 112 -23.61 3.61 5.52
N ASP A 113 -23.74 3.35 4.22
CA ASP A 113 -25.05 3.33 3.52
C ASP A 113 -25.98 2.24 4.07
N GLU A 114 -25.41 1.08 4.43
CA GLU A 114 -26.14 -0.01 5.06
C GLU A 114 -26.37 0.18 6.56
N GLN A 115 -25.98 1.32 7.13
CA GLN A 115 -26.07 1.67 8.56
C GLN A 115 -25.40 0.63 9.47
N LYS A 116 -24.36 -0.03 8.97
CA LYS A 116 -23.55 -1.00 9.72
C LYS A 116 -22.45 -0.31 10.53
N VAL A 117 -21.91 -1.06 11.49
CA VAL A 117 -20.78 -0.58 12.28
C VAL A 117 -19.55 -0.44 11.38
N VAL A 118 -19.02 0.77 11.28
CA VAL A 118 -17.79 1.05 10.53
C VAL A 118 -16.60 0.71 11.42
N PRO A 119 -15.72 -0.23 11.00
CA PRO A 119 -14.54 -0.61 11.76
C PRO A 119 -13.44 0.45 11.70
N HIS A 120 -12.42 0.29 12.54
CA HIS A 120 -11.11 0.90 12.33
C HIS A 120 -10.29 0.03 11.38
N LEU A 121 -9.62 0.66 10.43
CA LEU A 121 -8.82 -0.03 9.43
C LEU A 121 -7.35 0.39 9.52
N ALA A 122 -6.46 -0.60 9.50
CA ALA A 122 -5.05 -0.43 9.23
C ALA A 122 -4.81 -0.69 7.73
N ILE A 123 -4.11 0.22 7.07
CA ILE A 123 -3.83 0.19 5.63
C ILE A 123 -2.34 0.38 5.43
N ASN A 124 -1.70 -0.61 4.83
CA ASN A 124 -0.30 -0.55 4.45
C ASN A 124 -0.08 0.44 3.31
N LEU A 125 0.92 1.31 3.43
CA LEU A 125 1.36 2.25 2.40
C LEU A 125 2.84 2.07 2.08
N SER A 126 3.16 2.06 0.81
CA SER A 126 4.55 2.02 0.36
C SER A 126 5.27 3.36 0.61
N GLY A 127 6.58 3.31 0.80
CA GLY A 127 7.42 4.50 0.89
C GLY A 127 7.36 5.38 -0.37
N ALA A 128 7.09 4.77 -1.53
CA ALA A 128 6.89 5.50 -2.78
C ALA A 128 5.67 6.42 -2.69
N SER A 129 4.54 5.93 -2.19
CA SER A 129 3.31 6.70 -2.03
C SER A 129 3.42 7.79 -0.97
N VAL A 130 4.04 7.48 0.17
CA VAL A 130 4.21 8.44 1.28
C VAL A 130 5.10 9.62 0.89
N THR A 131 5.96 9.47 -0.10
CA THR A 131 6.87 10.51 -0.60
C THR A 131 6.39 11.19 -1.89
N ASP A 132 5.21 10.80 -2.40
CA ASP A 132 4.60 11.32 -3.63
C ASP A 132 3.51 12.36 -3.32
N ASN A 133 3.73 13.61 -3.72
CA ASN A 133 2.75 14.67 -3.52
C ASN A 133 1.41 14.39 -4.25
N SER A 134 1.45 13.74 -5.41
CA SER A 134 0.24 13.41 -6.16
C SER A 134 -0.59 12.31 -5.46
N PHE A 135 0.06 11.45 -4.67
CA PHE A 135 -0.64 10.49 -3.84
C PHE A 135 -1.29 11.17 -2.63
N MET A 136 -0.61 12.17 -2.03
CA MET A 136 -1.18 12.95 -0.94
C MET A 136 -2.45 13.69 -1.39
N GLU A 137 -2.40 14.35 -2.54
CA GLU A 137 -3.57 15.03 -3.13
C GLU A 137 -4.71 14.03 -3.40
N TYR A 138 -4.40 12.91 -4.04
CA TYR A 138 -5.36 11.84 -4.28
C TYR A 138 -6.02 11.34 -3.00
N LEU A 139 -5.25 11.10 -1.94
CA LEU A 139 -5.79 10.59 -0.67
C LEU A 139 -6.74 11.60 -0.02
N LEU A 140 -6.43 12.91 -0.07
CA LEU A 140 -7.32 13.97 0.39
C LEU A 140 -8.63 14.02 -0.43
N GLU A 141 -8.53 13.85 -1.75
CA GLU A 141 -9.70 13.76 -2.63
C GLU A 141 -10.58 12.56 -2.26
N GLN A 142 -9.98 11.39 -1.99
CA GLN A 142 -10.73 10.20 -1.58
C GLN A 142 -11.46 10.42 -0.24
N PHE A 143 -10.85 11.07 0.74
CA PHE A 143 -11.54 11.43 1.98
C PHE A 143 -12.77 12.30 1.73
N SER A 144 -12.65 13.27 0.82
CA SER A 144 -13.76 14.16 0.45
C SER A 144 -14.84 13.43 -0.35
N GLU A 145 -14.46 12.55 -1.28
CA GLU A 145 -15.38 11.81 -2.15
C GLU A 145 -16.24 10.82 -1.36
N PHE A 146 -15.62 10.04 -0.47
CA PHE A 146 -16.28 8.96 0.25
C PHE A 146 -16.81 9.35 1.64
N GLY A 147 -16.47 10.54 2.15
CA GLY A 147 -16.89 10.99 3.48
C GLY A 147 -16.38 10.14 4.63
N VAL A 148 -15.27 9.42 4.44
CA VAL A 148 -14.70 8.52 5.44
C VAL A 148 -14.15 9.30 6.62
N GLY A 149 -14.51 8.89 7.84
CA GLY A 149 -14.00 9.50 9.07
C GLY A 149 -12.51 9.20 9.26
N THR A 150 -11.66 10.23 9.21
CA THR A 150 -10.20 10.11 9.28
C THR A 150 -9.71 9.37 10.52
N SER A 151 -10.37 9.52 11.68
CA SER A 151 -10.04 8.86 12.93
C SER A 151 -10.21 7.32 12.90
N ARG A 152 -10.87 6.79 11.87
CA ARG A 152 -11.06 5.36 11.65
C ARG A 152 -9.87 4.69 10.97
N LEU A 153 -8.93 5.48 10.44
CA LEU A 153 -7.81 4.97 9.66
C LEU A 153 -6.49 5.04 10.42
N CYS A 154 -5.73 3.97 10.31
CA CYS A 154 -4.32 3.89 10.66
C CYS A 154 -3.54 3.54 9.41
N PHE A 155 -2.59 4.35 8.99
CA PHE A 155 -1.69 4.01 7.92
C PHE A 155 -0.42 3.37 8.48
N GLU A 156 -0.04 2.22 7.93
CA GLU A 156 1.14 1.47 8.31
C GLU A 156 2.23 1.67 7.26
N ILE A 157 3.40 2.10 7.69
CA ILE A 157 4.51 2.46 6.82
C ILE A 157 5.72 1.66 7.26
N THR A 158 6.40 0.99 6.32
CA THR A 158 7.63 0.26 6.64
C THR A 158 8.77 1.23 6.96
N GLU A 159 9.65 0.84 7.89
CA GLU A 159 10.85 1.62 8.26
C GLU A 159 11.69 1.96 7.03
N THR A 160 11.99 0.96 6.19
CA THR A 160 12.81 1.11 4.99
C THR A 160 12.21 2.10 3.97
N GLY A 161 10.89 2.09 3.81
CA GLY A 161 10.17 3.01 2.93
C GLY A 161 10.28 4.48 3.38
N THR A 162 10.35 4.71 4.70
CA THR A 162 10.43 6.05 5.28
C THR A 162 11.83 6.67 5.14
N ILE A 163 12.87 5.86 5.18
CA ILE A 163 14.28 6.32 5.15
C ILE A 163 14.66 6.98 3.80
N SER A 164 14.02 6.59 2.70
CA SER A 164 14.37 7.09 1.36
C SER A 164 14.18 8.62 1.21
N ASN A 165 13.20 9.21 1.92
CA ASN A 165 12.98 10.65 1.99
C ASN A 165 12.23 11.04 3.27
N LEU A 166 12.96 11.10 4.39
CA LEU A 166 12.41 11.40 5.72
C LEU A 166 11.62 12.71 5.79
N VAL A 167 12.03 13.76 5.05
CA VAL A 167 11.36 15.05 5.08
C VAL A 167 9.95 14.91 4.49
N LYS A 168 9.83 14.38 3.29
CA LYS A 168 8.52 14.20 2.64
C LYS A 168 7.62 13.25 3.43
N ALA A 169 8.16 12.12 3.90
CA ALA A 169 7.41 11.19 4.74
C ALA A 169 6.91 11.85 6.03
N SER A 170 7.75 12.68 6.68
CA SER A 170 7.34 13.44 7.87
C SER A 170 6.24 14.46 7.56
N ASP A 171 6.31 15.15 6.43
CA ASP A 171 5.28 16.11 6.01
C ASP A 171 3.96 15.42 5.71
N PHE A 172 3.99 14.27 5.03
CA PHE A 172 2.81 13.42 4.80
C PHE A 172 2.16 12.99 6.13
N VAL A 173 2.95 12.39 7.02
CA VAL A 173 2.47 11.94 8.34
C VAL A 173 1.87 13.10 9.12
N ARG A 174 2.53 14.27 9.13
CA ARG A 174 2.04 15.45 9.84
C ARG A 174 0.71 15.93 9.28
N ALA A 175 0.59 16.02 7.95
CA ALA A 175 -0.63 16.47 7.28
C ALA A 175 -1.83 15.59 7.67
N PHE A 176 -1.70 14.26 7.55
CA PHE A 176 -2.80 13.35 7.84
C PHE A 176 -3.07 13.16 9.34
N ARG A 177 -2.07 13.26 10.20
CA ARG A 177 -2.29 13.31 11.65
C ARG A 177 -3.08 14.54 12.09
N ASN A 178 -2.84 15.69 11.47
CA ASN A 178 -3.57 16.92 11.77
C ASN A 178 -5.07 16.83 11.44
N ILE A 179 -5.46 16.01 10.49
CA ILE A 179 -6.88 15.75 10.18
C ILE A 179 -7.45 14.53 10.93
N GLY A 180 -6.64 13.84 11.75
CA GLY A 180 -7.10 12.80 12.67
C GLY A 180 -6.73 11.36 12.32
N CYS A 181 -6.00 11.11 11.24
CA CYS A 181 -5.49 9.77 10.91
C CYS A 181 -4.43 9.32 11.91
N LYS A 182 -4.34 8.01 12.12
CA LYS A 182 -3.28 7.37 12.91
C LYS A 182 -2.20 6.82 12.00
N PHE A 183 -1.01 6.61 12.56
CA PHE A 183 0.13 5.99 11.88
C PHE A 183 0.81 4.99 12.78
N SER A 184 1.25 3.88 12.19
CA SER A 184 2.17 2.92 12.78
C SER A 184 3.37 2.71 11.87
N ILE A 185 4.49 2.32 12.46
CA ILE A 185 5.68 1.90 11.73
C ILE A 185 5.71 0.38 11.80
N ASP A 186 5.70 -0.25 10.64
CA ASP A 186 5.80 -1.69 10.48
C ASP A 186 7.25 -2.12 10.23
N ASP A 187 7.56 -3.39 10.48
CA ASP A 187 8.90 -3.99 10.33
C ASP A 187 10.01 -3.27 11.11
N PHE A 188 9.68 -2.62 12.23
CA PHE A 188 10.65 -1.84 13.01
C PHE A 188 11.81 -2.70 13.51
N GLY A 189 13.05 -2.26 13.19
CA GLY A 189 14.28 -2.94 13.62
C GLY A 189 14.77 -4.06 12.69
N THR A 190 14.21 -4.20 11.50
CA THR A 190 14.64 -5.18 10.49
C THR A 190 15.64 -4.61 9.47
N GLY A 191 15.90 -3.30 9.54
CA GLY A 191 16.79 -2.54 8.64
C GLY A 191 18.19 -2.27 9.18
#